data_325ed7711fdadc94349270ddc70f0168
#
_entry.id   325ed7711fdadc94349270ddc70f0168
#
_cell.length_a   1.000
_cell.length_b   1.000
_cell.length_c   1.000
_cell.angle_alpha   90.00
_cell.angle_beta   90.00
_cell.angle_gamma   90.00
#
_symmetry.space_group_name_H-M   'P 1'
#
loop_
_entity.id
_entity.type
_entity.pdbx_description
1 polymer ?
#
loop_
_entity_poly.entity_id
_entity_poly.type
_entity_poly.pdbx_seq_one_letter_code
_entity_poly.pdbx_strand_id
1 'polypeptide(L)'
;MELRTAASPKDVKHYTTERLREEFLIPQLFVKNQIKLVYSHVDRMITGAATPVEKELFLTAGEELRAAYFLQRRELGLINIGGKGTVTVDGTVYEVEPRDGMYIGKGKKEISFASADPEKPAKFYLNSTPAHTTYPTVLIKREGTPSDGVVIIKPENKVELGTLEESNHRTINKYILPGQVASCQLEMGLTHLEPGS
;
A
#
# COMPACT_ATOMS: atom_id res chain seq x y z
N MET A 1 10.48 -8.19 -10.50
CA MET A 1 10.43 -7.31 -9.29
C MET A 1 11.83 -6.77 -9.07
N GLU A 2 11.96 -5.51 -8.61
CA GLU A 2 13.27 -4.94 -8.22
C GLU A 2 13.62 -5.43 -6.81
N LEU A 3 14.87 -5.88 -6.60
CA LEU A 3 15.35 -6.31 -5.28
C LEU A 3 16.28 -5.24 -4.70
N ARG A 4 16.09 -4.90 -3.44
CA ARG A 4 16.98 -4.01 -2.67
C ARG A 4 17.47 -4.69 -1.41
N THR A 5 18.79 -4.76 -1.26
CA THR A 5 19.44 -5.26 -0.05
C THR A 5 19.45 -4.18 1.03
N ALA A 6 19.58 -4.60 2.29
CA ALA A 6 19.73 -3.65 3.38
C ALA A 6 21.14 -2.99 3.32
N ALA A 7 21.17 -1.68 3.42
CA ALA A 7 22.40 -0.92 3.57
C ALA A 7 22.81 -0.85 5.04
N SER A 8 24.13 -0.94 5.32
CA SER A 8 24.63 -0.79 6.68
C SER A 8 24.48 0.67 7.16
N PRO A 9 23.91 0.93 8.35
CA PRO A 9 23.82 2.28 8.90
C PRO A 9 25.18 2.99 9.06
N LYS A 10 26.25 2.21 9.20
CA LYS A 10 27.63 2.76 9.28
C LYS A 10 28.10 3.28 7.92
N ASP A 11 27.74 2.58 6.84
CA ASP A 11 28.17 2.92 5.48
C ASP A 11 27.33 4.07 4.90
N VAL A 12 26.03 4.12 5.21
CA VAL A 12 25.10 5.17 4.75
C VAL A 12 25.57 6.58 5.12
N LYS A 13 26.28 6.75 6.23
CA LYS A 13 26.85 8.04 6.66
C LYS A 13 27.83 8.63 5.64
N HIS A 14 28.38 7.81 4.77
CA HIS A 14 29.37 8.20 3.77
C HIS A 14 28.80 8.22 2.35
N TYR A 15 27.49 8.00 2.19
CA TYR A 15 26.86 8.00 0.87
C TYR A 15 26.72 9.42 0.32
N THR A 16 27.01 9.56 -0.97
CA THR A 16 26.67 10.79 -1.70
C THR A 16 25.16 10.88 -1.89
N THR A 17 24.67 12.06 -2.28
CA THR A 17 23.25 12.26 -2.61
C THR A 17 22.79 11.31 -3.70
N GLU A 18 23.60 11.10 -4.74
CA GLU A 18 23.32 10.19 -5.84
C GLU A 18 23.10 8.76 -5.31
N ARG A 19 24.04 8.28 -4.48
CA ARG A 19 23.95 6.94 -3.90
C ARG A 19 22.77 6.80 -2.94
N LEU A 20 22.45 7.82 -2.15
CA LEU A 20 21.23 7.82 -1.31
C LEU A 20 19.96 7.68 -2.16
N ARG A 21 19.93 8.35 -3.31
CA ARG A 21 18.79 8.24 -4.23
C ARG A 21 18.70 6.86 -4.89
N GLU A 22 19.81 6.26 -5.27
CA GLU A 22 19.87 4.91 -5.84
C GLU A 22 19.38 3.85 -4.83
N GLU A 23 19.84 3.95 -3.60
CA GLU A 23 19.54 2.94 -2.57
C GLU A 23 18.13 3.08 -1.98
N PHE A 24 17.64 4.30 -1.78
CA PHE A 24 16.43 4.53 -0.99
C PHE A 24 15.25 5.14 -1.76
N LEU A 25 15.47 5.82 -2.89
CA LEU A 25 14.39 6.40 -3.67
C LEU A 25 13.84 5.36 -4.67
N ILE A 26 12.52 5.24 -4.74
CA ILE A 26 11.84 4.54 -5.84
C ILE A 26 11.33 5.59 -6.82
N PRO A 27 12.10 5.93 -7.87
CA PRO A 27 11.67 6.91 -8.85
C PRO A 27 10.58 6.31 -9.74
N GLN A 28 9.68 7.16 -10.24
CA GLN A 28 8.64 6.77 -11.20
C GLN A 28 7.86 5.52 -10.75
N LEU A 29 7.31 5.57 -9.53
CA LEU A 29 6.56 4.45 -8.96
C LEU A 29 5.29 4.14 -9.78
N PHE A 30 4.57 5.17 -10.24
CA PHE A 30 3.33 5.04 -11.00
C PHE A 30 3.60 5.07 -12.51
N VAL A 31 3.80 3.88 -13.10
CA VAL A 31 4.05 3.71 -14.53
C VAL A 31 2.79 3.21 -15.21
N LYS A 32 2.36 3.92 -16.29
CA LYS A 32 1.16 3.57 -17.07
C LYS A 32 1.17 2.10 -17.50
N ASN A 33 0.04 1.42 -17.27
CA ASN A 33 -0.19 0.02 -17.63
C ASN A 33 0.81 -1.00 -17.04
N GLN A 34 1.36 -0.68 -15.86
CA GLN A 34 2.30 -1.56 -15.16
C GLN A 34 1.99 -1.70 -13.67
N ILE A 35 2.41 -2.84 -13.13
CA ILE A 35 2.61 -3.03 -11.70
C ILE A 35 4.11 -2.97 -11.45
N LYS A 36 4.56 -1.93 -10.74
CA LYS A 36 5.94 -1.77 -10.31
C LYS A 36 6.07 -2.18 -8.85
N LEU A 37 6.97 -3.11 -8.55
CA LEU A 37 7.20 -3.63 -7.21
C LEU A 37 8.68 -3.59 -6.87
N VAL A 38 8.99 -3.13 -5.66
CA VAL A 38 10.33 -3.13 -5.08
C VAL A 38 10.29 -3.96 -3.79
N TYR A 39 11.05 -5.04 -3.77
CA TYR A 39 11.23 -5.88 -2.59
C TYR A 39 12.45 -5.42 -1.81
N SER A 40 12.24 -5.00 -0.58
CA SER A 40 13.31 -4.67 0.36
C SER A 40 13.63 -5.87 1.25
N HIS A 41 14.91 -6.15 1.43
CA HIS A 41 15.36 -7.13 2.42
C HIS A 41 15.23 -6.60 3.87
N VAL A 42 14.96 -5.30 4.05
CA VAL A 42 14.54 -4.76 5.36
C VAL A 42 13.10 -5.20 5.60
N ASP A 43 12.89 -5.98 6.63
CA ASP A 43 11.60 -6.58 7.04
C ASP A 43 10.85 -7.33 5.93
N ARG A 44 11.50 -7.65 4.83
CA ARG A 44 10.91 -8.31 3.65
C ARG A 44 9.68 -7.55 3.12
N MET A 45 9.72 -6.23 3.23
CA MET A 45 8.66 -5.34 2.77
C MET A 45 8.67 -5.23 1.25
N ILE A 46 7.50 -5.23 0.63
CA ILE A 46 7.33 -4.87 -0.78
C ILE A 46 6.55 -3.56 -0.83
N THR A 47 7.13 -2.58 -1.49
CA THR A 47 6.45 -1.32 -1.81
C THR A 47 6.27 -1.24 -3.32
N GLY A 48 5.12 -0.76 -3.77
CA GLY A 48 4.87 -0.70 -5.20
C GLY A 48 3.67 0.14 -5.58
N ALA A 49 3.33 0.09 -6.86
CA ALA A 49 2.09 0.65 -7.39
C ALA A 49 1.57 -0.15 -8.57
N ALA A 50 0.25 -0.11 -8.75
CA ALA A 50 -0.43 -0.53 -9.96
C ALA A 50 -1.11 0.69 -10.58
N THR A 51 -0.86 0.93 -11.87
CA THR A 51 -1.46 2.04 -12.63
C THR A 51 -2.12 1.49 -13.89
N PRO A 52 -3.28 0.82 -13.77
CA PRO A 52 -4.04 0.37 -14.91
C PRO A 52 -4.61 1.61 -15.64
N VAL A 53 -4.45 1.69 -16.95
CA VAL A 53 -5.02 2.78 -17.75
C VAL A 53 -5.95 2.21 -18.80
N GLU A 54 -5.41 1.42 -19.73
CA GLU A 54 -6.14 0.85 -20.86
C GLU A 54 -6.43 -0.64 -20.69
N LYS A 55 -5.81 -1.28 -19.73
CA LYS A 55 -5.93 -2.71 -19.49
C LYS A 55 -5.91 -3.06 -18.01
N GLU A 56 -6.58 -4.14 -17.70
CA GLU A 56 -6.49 -4.77 -16.39
C GLU A 56 -5.07 -5.31 -16.13
N LEU A 57 -4.59 -5.16 -14.90
CA LEU A 57 -3.26 -5.59 -14.47
C LEU A 57 -3.39 -6.68 -13.40
N PHE A 58 -2.71 -7.79 -13.59
CA PHE A 58 -2.73 -8.95 -12.69
C PHE A 58 -1.49 -8.97 -11.79
N LEU A 59 -1.70 -9.12 -10.49
CA LEU A 59 -0.62 -9.21 -9.51
C LEU A 59 -0.05 -10.62 -9.46
N THR A 60 1.20 -10.76 -9.84
CA THR A 60 1.92 -12.04 -9.87
C THR A 60 3.02 -12.08 -8.80
N ALA A 61 3.37 -13.29 -8.35
CA ALA A 61 4.42 -13.48 -7.35
C ALA A 61 5.81 -13.03 -7.82
N GLY A 62 6.10 -13.20 -9.09
CA GLY A 62 7.48 -13.14 -9.59
C GLY A 62 8.33 -14.30 -9.05
N GLU A 63 9.52 -14.49 -9.62
CA GLU A 63 10.43 -15.57 -9.23
C GLU A 63 11.04 -15.33 -7.85
N GLU A 64 11.21 -14.07 -7.47
CA GLU A 64 11.84 -13.62 -6.23
C GLU A 64 11.11 -14.10 -4.97
N LEU A 65 9.78 -14.23 -5.04
CA LEU A 65 8.98 -14.69 -3.91
C LEU A 65 8.98 -16.19 -3.76
N ARG A 66 9.40 -16.96 -4.78
CA ARG A 66 9.34 -18.43 -4.80
C ARG A 66 7.99 -18.93 -4.25
N ALA A 67 6.91 -18.39 -4.76
CA ALA A 67 5.53 -18.61 -4.34
C ALA A 67 4.65 -18.85 -5.57
N ALA A 68 3.62 -19.67 -5.44
CA ALA A 68 2.69 -19.95 -6.54
C ALA A 68 1.83 -18.73 -6.90
N TYR A 69 1.56 -17.87 -5.92
CA TYR A 69 0.82 -16.62 -6.08
C TYR A 69 1.30 -15.59 -5.04
N PHE A 70 1.03 -14.30 -5.28
CA PHE A 70 1.63 -13.20 -4.53
C PHE A 70 1.35 -13.26 -3.03
N LEU A 71 0.10 -13.50 -2.62
CA LEU A 71 -0.30 -13.54 -1.20
C LEU A 71 -0.27 -14.94 -0.57
N GLN A 72 0.53 -15.87 -1.10
CA GLN A 72 0.67 -17.20 -0.50
C GLN A 72 1.19 -17.14 0.95
N ARG A 73 2.09 -16.19 1.24
CA ARG A 73 2.72 -16.01 2.56
C ARG A 73 2.75 -14.55 3.02
N ARG A 74 1.99 -13.70 2.35
CA ARG A 74 2.01 -12.25 2.55
C ARG A 74 0.59 -11.69 2.66
N GLU A 75 0.48 -10.51 3.19
CA GLU A 75 -0.72 -9.67 3.15
C GLU A 75 -0.43 -8.40 2.35
N LEU A 76 -1.46 -7.74 1.88
CA LEU A 76 -1.37 -6.55 1.05
C LEU A 76 -2.30 -5.46 1.57
N GLY A 77 -1.75 -4.28 1.77
CA GLY A 77 -2.51 -3.05 1.90
C GLY A 77 -2.36 -2.19 0.65
N LEU A 78 -3.41 -1.48 0.32
CA LEU A 78 -3.38 -0.51 -0.76
C LEU A 78 -4.18 0.75 -0.43
N ILE A 79 -3.81 1.85 -1.09
CA ILE A 79 -4.57 3.10 -1.08
C ILE A 79 -4.65 3.58 -2.53
N ASN A 80 -5.85 3.93 -2.98
CA ASN A 80 -6.03 4.53 -4.30
C ASN A 80 -5.81 6.04 -4.22
N ILE A 81 -4.75 6.52 -4.84
CA ILE A 81 -4.42 7.96 -4.91
C ILE A 81 -4.69 8.58 -6.28
N GLY A 82 -5.34 7.83 -7.18
CA GLY A 82 -5.74 8.27 -8.53
C GLY A 82 -7.23 8.47 -8.68
N GLY A 83 -7.74 8.24 -9.87
CA GLY A 83 -9.18 8.20 -10.18
C GLY A 83 -9.85 6.93 -9.65
N LYS A 84 -11.17 6.82 -9.84
CA LYS A 84 -11.92 5.61 -9.50
C LYS A 84 -11.39 4.37 -10.23
N GLY A 85 -11.31 3.25 -9.53
CA GLY A 85 -10.93 1.96 -10.11
C GLY A 85 -11.57 0.79 -9.39
N THR A 86 -11.19 -0.40 -9.81
CA THR A 86 -11.62 -1.66 -9.20
C THR A 86 -10.42 -2.52 -8.82
N VAL A 87 -10.58 -3.25 -7.74
CA VAL A 87 -9.68 -4.34 -7.35
C VAL A 87 -10.51 -5.60 -7.29
N THR A 88 -10.15 -6.60 -8.09
CA THR A 88 -10.79 -7.92 -8.06
C THR A 88 -9.92 -8.87 -7.25
N VAL A 89 -10.53 -9.56 -6.28
CA VAL A 89 -9.86 -10.52 -5.40
C VAL A 89 -10.61 -11.85 -5.45
N ASP A 90 -10.00 -12.89 -6.00
CA ASP A 90 -10.59 -14.22 -6.18
C ASP A 90 -12.02 -14.14 -6.79
N GLY A 91 -12.20 -13.31 -7.83
CA GLY A 91 -13.46 -13.09 -8.52
C GLY A 91 -14.42 -12.10 -7.86
N THR A 92 -14.16 -11.65 -6.63
CA THR A 92 -14.95 -10.59 -5.98
C THR A 92 -14.44 -9.22 -6.38
N VAL A 93 -15.32 -8.38 -6.95
CA VAL A 93 -14.98 -7.02 -7.40
C VAL A 93 -15.24 -6.00 -6.29
N TYR A 94 -14.26 -5.17 -6.00
CA TYR A 94 -14.35 -4.05 -5.07
C TYR A 94 -14.18 -2.74 -5.83
N GLU A 95 -15.17 -1.85 -5.73
CA GLU A 95 -15.04 -0.48 -6.23
C GLU A 95 -14.25 0.38 -5.24
N VAL A 96 -13.14 0.93 -5.71
CA VAL A 96 -12.19 1.68 -4.89
C VAL A 96 -12.12 3.13 -5.39
N GLU A 97 -12.78 4.01 -4.65
CA GLU A 97 -12.81 5.44 -4.95
C GLU A 97 -11.46 6.12 -4.64
N PRO A 98 -11.22 7.35 -5.13
CA PRO A 98 -10.06 8.14 -4.72
C PRO A 98 -9.94 8.27 -3.20
N ARG A 99 -8.79 7.91 -2.66
CA ARG A 99 -8.44 7.86 -1.23
C ARG A 99 -9.13 6.76 -0.42
N ASP A 100 -9.83 5.82 -1.06
CA ASP A 100 -10.20 4.58 -0.39
C ASP A 100 -8.94 3.72 -0.18
N GLY A 101 -8.94 2.96 0.90
CA GLY A 101 -7.94 1.95 1.20
C GLY A 101 -8.52 0.54 1.12
N MET A 102 -7.66 -0.46 1.06
CA MET A 102 -8.08 -1.85 1.10
C MET A 102 -7.01 -2.70 1.77
N TYR A 103 -7.44 -3.64 2.59
CA TYR A 103 -6.60 -4.70 3.12
C TYR A 103 -6.98 -6.03 2.48
N ILE A 104 -6.00 -6.79 2.01
CA ILE A 104 -6.18 -8.11 1.41
C ILE A 104 -5.32 -9.11 2.18
N GLY A 105 -5.99 -10.04 2.85
CA GLY A 105 -5.35 -11.05 3.69
C GLY A 105 -4.59 -12.11 2.91
N LYS A 106 -3.69 -12.79 3.60
CA LYS A 106 -2.95 -13.94 3.09
C LYS A 106 -3.88 -15.03 2.55
N GLY A 107 -3.46 -15.71 1.49
CA GLY A 107 -4.17 -16.85 0.91
C GLY A 107 -4.98 -16.51 -0.35
N LYS A 108 -5.19 -15.22 -0.64
CA LYS A 108 -5.87 -14.78 -1.87
C LYS A 108 -4.97 -15.02 -3.07
N LYS A 109 -5.51 -15.68 -4.11
CA LYS A 109 -4.73 -16.20 -5.24
C LYS A 109 -4.69 -15.24 -6.42
N GLU A 110 -5.86 -14.71 -6.79
CA GLU A 110 -6.02 -13.88 -7.97
C GLU A 110 -6.36 -12.45 -7.56
N ILE A 111 -5.51 -11.52 -7.94
CA ILE A 111 -5.71 -10.11 -7.67
C ILE A 111 -5.46 -9.35 -8.96
N SER A 112 -6.42 -8.52 -9.33
CA SER A 112 -6.28 -7.63 -10.48
C SER A 112 -6.76 -6.22 -10.19
N PHE A 113 -6.30 -5.28 -11.02
CA PHE A 113 -6.54 -3.85 -10.89
C PHE A 113 -7.03 -3.30 -12.23
N ALA A 114 -8.09 -2.50 -12.20
CA ALA A 114 -8.57 -1.78 -13.38
C ALA A 114 -8.97 -0.34 -13.04
N SER A 115 -8.91 0.55 -14.02
CA SER A 115 -9.43 1.92 -13.93
C SER A 115 -10.84 1.98 -14.49
N ALA A 116 -11.68 2.81 -13.89
CA ALA A 116 -13.00 3.10 -14.42
C ALA A 116 -12.95 4.04 -15.64
N ASP A 117 -11.94 4.91 -15.68
CA ASP A 117 -11.75 5.91 -16.72
C ASP A 117 -10.26 6.01 -17.08
N PRO A 118 -9.87 5.74 -18.33
CA PRO A 118 -8.48 5.84 -18.77
C PRO A 118 -7.93 7.28 -18.79
N GLU A 119 -8.80 8.30 -18.87
CA GLU A 119 -8.40 9.71 -18.80
C GLU A 119 -8.11 10.15 -17.35
N LYS A 120 -8.72 9.46 -16.38
CA LYS A 120 -8.47 9.65 -14.95
C LYS A 120 -8.14 8.31 -14.27
N PRO A 121 -6.98 7.73 -14.60
CA PRO A 121 -6.67 6.38 -14.17
C PRO A 121 -6.53 6.26 -12.65
N ALA A 122 -6.93 5.13 -12.14
CA ALA A 122 -6.64 4.74 -10.77
C ALA A 122 -5.12 4.58 -10.58
N LYS A 123 -4.64 4.91 -9.38
CA LYS A 123 -3.25 4.75 -8.96
C LYS A 123 -3.23 4.09 -7.60
N PHE A 124 -3.06 2.79 -7.60
CA PHE A 124 -3.02 2.00 -6.37
C PHE A 124 -1.60 1.99 -5.82
N TYR A 125 -1.37 2.66 -4.70
CA TYR A 125 -0.16 2.52 -3.91
C TYR A 125 -0.24 1.24 -3.09
N LEU A 126 0.79 0.41 -3.15
CA LEU A 126 0.81 -0.94 -2.61
C LEU A 126 1.90 -1.11 -1.56
N ASN A 127 1.54 -1.69 -0.41
CA ASN A 127 2.50 -2.19 0.56
C ASN A 127 2.14 -3.62 0.95
N SER A 128 3.15 -4.49 1.00
CA SER A 128 2.96 -5.88 1.38
C SER A 128 4.06 -6.35 2.32
N THR A 129 3.68 -7.15 3.31
CA THR A 129 4.56 -7.74 4.31
C THR A 129 4.26 -9.23 4.50
N PRO A 130 5.20 -10.05 5.01
CA PRO A 130 4.89 -11.42 5.41
C PRO A 130 3.74 -11.47 6.42
N ALA A 131 2.85 -12.44 6.29
CA ALA A 131 1.71 -12.61 7.18
C ALA A 131 1.77 -13.94 7.92
N HIS A 132 1.58 -13.89 9.25
CA HIS A 132 1.59 -15.06 10.13
C HIS A 132 0.28 -15.85 10.09
N THR A 133 -0.84 -15.17 9.76
CA THR A 133 -2.17 -15.81 9.65
C THR A 133 -3.00 -15.20 8.53
N THR A 134 -4.20 -15.69 8.34
CA THR A 134 -5.13 -15.21 7.32
C THR A 134 -6.20 -14.36 7.98
N TYR A 135 -6.38 -13.13 7.49
CA TYR A 135 -7.45 -12.23 7.89
C TYR A 135 -8.37 -11.92 6.68
N PRO A 136 -9.62 -11.54 6.91
CA PRO A 136 -10.54 -11.21 5.85
C PRO A 136 -10.06 -10.01 5.02
N THR A 137 -10.46 -9.98 3.75
CA THR A 137 -10.28 -8.81 2.88
C THR A 137 -11.28 -7.74 3.28
N VAL A 138 -10.80 -6.50 3.43
CA VAL A 138 -11.62 -5.36 3.87
C VAL A 138 -11.39 -4.16 2.96
N LEU A 139 -12.48 -3.63 2.40
CA LEU A 139 -12.50 -2.33 1.73
C LEU A 139 -12.73 -1.24 2.77
N ILE A 140 -11.86 -0.25 2.82
CA ILE A 140 -11.87 0.85 3.77
C ILE A 140 -12.27 2.11 3.01
N LYS A 141 -13.54 2.45 3.07
CA LYS A 141 -14.04 3.67 2.46
C LYS A 141 -13.54 4.89 3.22
N ARG A 142 -13.14 5.93 2.48
CA ARG A 142 -12.74 7.20 3.08
C ARG A 142 -13.79 7.74 4.06
N GLU A 143 -15.06 7.55 3.74
CA GLU A 143 -16.22 8.05 4.50
C GLU A 143 -17.01 6.94 5.20
N GLY A 144 -16.49 5.71 5.19
CA GLY A 144 -17.26 4.53 5.57
C GLY A 144 -17.21 4.13 7.03
N THR A 145 -18.14 3.24 7.39
CA THR A 145 -18.17 2.57 8.69
C THR A 145 -17.33 1.29 8.66
N PRO A 146 -16.69 0.90 9.77
CA PRO A 146 -16.04 -0.40 9.87
C PRO A 146 -17.08 -1.50 9.71
N SER A 147 -16.74 -2.54 8.96
CA SER A 147 -17.55 -3.75 8.84
C SER A 147 -17.07 -4.81 9.82
N ASP A 148 -18.03 -5.57 10.27
CA ASP A 148 -18.00 -6.80 11.07
C ASP A 148 -16.65 -7.30 11.61
N GLY A 149 -16.39 -7.04 12.89
CA GLY A 149 -15.36 -7.70 13.68
C GLY A 149 -13.92 -7.24 13.43
N VAL A 150 -13.72 -6.36 12.47
CA VAL A 150 -12.41 -5.75 12.18
C VAL A 150 -12.45 -4.30 12.60
N VAL A 151 -11.62 -3.93 13.57
CA VAL A 151 -11.51 -2.54 14.01
C VAL A 151 -10.65 -1.79 13.00
N ILE A 152 -11.29 -1.02 12.15
CA ILE A 152 -10.65 -0.14 11.18
C ILE A 152 -10.78 1.29 11.67
N ILE A 153 -9.68 2.01 11.73
CA ILE A 153 -9.76 3.45 11.95
C ILE A 153 -10.31 4.07 10.67
N LYS A 154 -11.46 4.70 10.80
CA LYS A 154 -12.09 5.42 9.69
C LYS A 154 -11.17 6.55 9.22
N PRO A 155 -11.17 6.85 7.92
CA PRO A 155 -10.39 7.98 7.40
C PRO A 155 -10.73 9.33 8.02
N GLU A 156 -11.98 9.50 8.47
CA GLU A 156 -12.44 10.69 9.19
C GLU A 156 -11.95 10.75 10.65
N ASN A 157 -11.50 9.64 11.22
CA ASN A 157 -10.88 9.62 12.54
C ASN A 157 -9.44 10.14 12.42
N LYS A 158 -9.32 11.44 12.28
CA LYS A 158 -8.03 12.11 12.33
C LYS A 158 -7.40 11.87 13.70
N VAL A 159 -6.15 11.44 13.67
CA VAL A 159 -5.32 11.46 14.87
C VAL A 159 -4.49 12.73 14.78
N GLU A 160 -4.84 13.71 15.59
CA GLU A 160 -4.01 14.87 15.81
C GLU A 160 -2.84 14.44 16.70
N LEU A 161 -1.63 14.73 16.24
CA LEU A 161 -0.41 14.47 17.00
C LEU A 161 -0.09 15.71 17.84
N GLY A 162 -0.74 15.83 18.99
CA GLY A 162 -0.62 17.02 19.84
C GLY A 162 -1.36 18.25 19.28
N THR A 163 -0.91 19.44 19.63
CA THR A 163 -1.35 20.68 18.99
C THR A 163 -0.82 20.77 17.56
N LEU A 164 -1.39 21.63 16.71
CA LEU A 164 -0.87 21.86 15.36
C LEU A 164 0.61 22.26 15.37
N GLU A 165 1.05 23.04 16.35
CA GLU A 165 2.45 23.43 16.52
C GLU A 165 3.32 22.23 16.92
N GLU A 166 2.89 21.43 17.91
CA GLU A 166 3.61 20.24 18.37
C GLU A 166 3.69 19.14 17.29
N SER A 167 2.66 19.02 16.47
CA SER A 167 2.60 18.04 15.36
C SER A 167 3.25 18.54 14.08
N ASN A 168 3.91 19.67 14.11
CA ASN A 168 4.46 20.32 12.91
C ASN A 168 3.41 20.50 11.81
N HIS A 169 2.21 20.96 12.18
CA HIS A 169 1.08 21.27 11.30
C HIS A 169 0.67 20.09 10.38
N ARG A 170 0.66 18.88 10.91
CA ARG A 170 0.26 17.67 10.18
C ARG A 170 -0.89 16.93 10.85
N THR A 171 -1.69 16.28 10.03
CA THR A 171 -2.71 15.32 10.48
C THR A 171 -2.47 13.97 9.82
N ILE A 172 -2.76 12.88 10.52
CA ILE A 172 -2.63 11.52 10.00
C ILE A 172 -4.00 10.85 10.00
N ASN A 173 -4.44 10.40 8.83
CA ASN A 173 -5.60 9.52 8.71
C ASN A 173 -5.09 8.09 8.67
N LYS A 174 -5.35 7.32 9.71
CA LYS A 174 -4.91 5.93 9.83
C LYS A 174 -5.99 5.00 9.29
N TYR A 175 -5.64 4.19 8.29
CA TYR A 175 -6.54 3.23 7.65
C TYR A 175 -6.46 1.85 8.32
N ILE A 176 -5.25 1.36 8.53
CA ILE A 176 -4.98 0.04 9.07
C ILE A 176 -3.98 0.20 10.18
N LEU A 177 -4.25 -0.40 11.34
CA LEU A 177 -3.31 -0.48 12.47
C LEU A 177 -3.20 -1.92 12.96
N PRO A 178 -1.99 -2.41 13.26
CA PRO A 178 -1.79 -3.66 13.98
C PRO A 178 -2.56 -3.66 15.31
N GLY A 179 -3.16 -4.78 15.65
CA GLY A 179 -3.99 -4.92 16.86
C GLY A 179 -5.43 -4.43 16.70
N GLN A 180 -5.73 -3.67 15.65
CA GLN A 180 -7.09 -3.22 15.31
C GLN A 180 -7.67 -4.01 14.14
N VAL A 181 -6.85 -4.36 13.16
CA VAL A 181 -7.16 -5.40 12.17
C VAL A 181 -6.53 -6.69 12.68
N ALA A 182 -7.11 -7.28 13.72
CA ALA A 182 -6.80 -8.60 14.24
C ALA A 182 -5.29 -8.98 14.20
N SER A 183 -4.39 -8.08 14.64
CA SER A 183 -2.94 -8.31 14.66
C SER A 183 -2.29 -8.51 13.28
N CYS A 184 -2.82 -7.90 12.21
CA CYS A 184 -2.11 -7.84 10.93
C CYS A 184 -0.72 -7.20 11.10
N GLN A 185 0.21 -7.51 10.19
CA GLN A 185 1.58 -6.99 10.26
C GLN A 185 1.73 -5.63 9.53
N LEU A 186 0.66 -5.14 8.93
CA LEU A 186 0.67 -3.94 8.09
C LEU A 186 0.07 -2.75 8.82
N GLU A 187 0.73 -1.61 8.72
CA GLU A 187 0.19 -0.31 9.08
C GLU A 187 0.14 0.60 7.84
N MET A 188 -0.96 1.29 7.63
CA MET A 188 -1.12 2.24 6.53
C MET A 188 -1.88 3.48 6.95
N GLY A 189 -1.46 4.62 6.43
CA GLY A 189 -2.12 5.89 6.66
C GLY A 189 -1.80 6.93 5.59
N LEU A 190 -2.57 8.00 5.58
CA LEU A 190 -2.31 9.22 4.80
C LEU A 190 -1.98 10.35 5.74
N THR A 191 -0.86 11.01 5.51
CA THR A 191 -0.47 12.22 6.25
C THR A 191 -0.78 13.44 5.40
N HIS A 192 -1.50 14.40 5.96
CA HIS A 192 -1.68 15.73 5.40
C HIS A 192 -0.73 16.70 6.11
N LEU A 193 0.01 17.45 5.32
CA LEU A 193 0.93 18.50 5.79
C LEU A 193 0.34 19.84 5.40
N GLU A 194 0.25 20.76 6.36
CA GLU A 194 -0.13 22.15 6.07
C GLU A 194 1.02 22.87 5.37
N PRO A 195 0.71 23.87 4.51
CA PRO A 195 1.76 24.67 3.86
C PRO A 195 2.67 25.33 4.89
N GLY A 196 3.98 25.14 4.77
CA GLY A 196 4.98 25.73 5.67
C GLY A 196 5.33 24.89 6.89
N SER A 197 4.82 23.64 6.96
CA SER A 197 5.19 22.68 8.01
C SER A 197 6.56 22.05 7.78
#